data_72d7aea717aee5111446d3e1ee28f9fa
#
_entry.id   72d7aea717aee5111446d3e1ee28f9fa
#
_cell.length_a   1.000
_cell.length_b   1.000
_cell.length_c   1.000
_cell.angle_alpha   90.00
_cell.angle_beta   90.00
_cell.angle_gamma   90.00
#
_symmetry.space_group_name_H-M   'P 1'
#
loop_
_entity.id
_entity.type
_entity.pdbx_description
1 polymer ?
#
loop_
_entity_poly.entity_id
_entity_poly.type
_entity_poly.pdbx_seq_one_letter_code
_entity_poly.pdbx_strand_id
1 'polypeptide(L)'
;MTSNELIDFEVEHFKQGWGRKLCFTNLNASNVDNCMIHALSDALNQGARRGSVKYKPLLSLITSTFRSDFIEVATAVKKITTKADFENLFNQLKNKFLSLLASNGLTVLSKFGFAQKFINMTFKYLYCFDDCVKSNLQFCHLPLDQYTIDWYKQYGNKSIISRFKAINFAWANIDEDLYWDIQEDIDLVLSGGIDYPINCKDPSQKVRLPNNKIEVEFIVWMQQQLNDVYNKSLSKLKDYYDRLGIEEI
;
A
#
# COMPACT_ATOMS: atom_id res chain seq x y z
N MET A 1 -13.57 18.21 9.65
CA MET A 1 -12.89 16.90 9.89
C MET A 1 -11.40 17.16 9.90
N THR A 2 -10.74 16.78 10.96
CA THR A 2 -9.27 16.83 11.09
C THR A 2 -8.63 15.64 10.38
N SER A 3 -7.30 15.69 10.17
CA SER A 3 -6.57 14.55 9.58
C SER A 3 -6.72 13.28 10.41
N ASN A 4 -6.67 13.38 11.73
CA ASN A 4 -6.79 12.22 12.62
C ASN A 4 -8.19 11.60 12.56
N GLU A 5 -9.25 12.41 12.57
CA GLU A 5 -10.63 11.91 12.41
C GLU A 5 -10.82 11.20 11.06
N LEU A 6 -10.20 11.71 10.00
CA LEU A 6 -10.25 11.08 8.70
C LEU A 6 -9.47 9.75 8.69
N ILE A 7 -8.27 9.70 9.27
CA ILE A 7 -7.47 8.47 9.36
C ILE A 7 -8.24 7.39 10.12
N ASP A 8 -8.80 7.72 11.27
CA ASP A 8 -9.59 6.78 12.06
C ASP A 8 -10.79 6.26 11.26
N PHE A 9 -11.48 7.14 10.55
CA PHE A 9 -12.60 6.77 9.67
C PHE A 9 -12.15 5.84 8.54
N GLU A 10 -11.05 6.16 7.84
CA GLU A 10 -10.57 5.37 6.71
C GLU A 10 -9.99 4.01 7.16
N VAL A 11 -9.34 3.96 8.31
CA VAL A 11 -8.89 2.69 8.92
C VAL A 11 -10.08 1.81 9.27
N GLU A 12 -11.13 2.35 9.91
CA GLU A 12 -12.33 1.58 10.22
C GLU A 12 -13.09 1.14 8.96
N HIS A 13 -13.17 1.99 7.94
CA HIS A 13 -13.74 1.62 6.65
C HIS A 13 -12.96 0.46 6.00
N PHE A 14 -11.64 0.54 6.01
CA PHE A 14 -10.76 -0.53 5.53
C PHE A 14 -10.98 -1.83 6.31
N LYS A 15 -11.03 -1.78 7.66
CA LYS A 15 -11.34 -2.94 8.51
C LYS A 15 -12.68 -3.57 8.13
N GLN A 16 -13.72 -2.78 7.88
CA GLN A 16 -15.05 -3.29 7.47
C GLN A 16 -15.00 -4.01 6.12
N GLY A 17 -14.28 -3.49 5.16
CA GLY A 17 -14.07 -4.11 3.84
C GLY A 17 -13.37 -5.47 3.93
N TRP A 18 -12.44 -5.64 4.87
CA TRP A 18 -11.65 -6.86 5.08
C TRP A 18 -12.11 -7.70 6.27
N GLY A 19 -13.01 -7.19 7.14
CA GLY A 19 -13.42 -7.81 8.40
C GLY A 19 -14.04 -9.21 8.28
N ARG A 20 -14.46 -9.62 7.09
CA ARG A 20 -14.87 -11.02 6.82
C ARG A 20 -13.68 -11.98 6.69
N LYS A 21 -12.47 -11.48 6.50
CA LYS A 21 -11.26 -12.26 6.22
C LYS A 21 -10.20 -12.10 7.30
N LEU A 22 -10.19 -10.95 7.98
CA LEU A 22 -9.24 -10.58 9.03
C LEU A 22 -9.99 -10.17 10.28
N CYS A 23 -9.58 -10.71 11.42
CA CYS A 23 -10.08 -10.29 12.73
C CYS A 23 -9.06 -9.32 13.34
N PHE A 24 -9.32 -8.04 13.28
CA PHE A 24 -8.38 -6.99 13.68
C PHE A 24 -8.33 -6.72 15.20
N THR A 25 -9.03 -7.50 16.03
CA THR A 25 -9.11 -7.27 17.48
C THR A 25 -7.85 -7.71 18.23
N ASN A 26 -7.22 -8.82 17.83
CA ASN A 26 -6.07 -9.37 18.53
C ASN A 26 -4.97 -9.81 17.56
N LEU A 27 -3.77 -9.32 17.82
CA LEU A 27 -2.58 -9.68 17.07
C LEU A 27 -2.05 -11.03 17.56
N ASN A 28 -2.30 -12.06 16.77
CA ASN A 28 -1.79 -13.42 17.02
C ASN A 28 -1.17 -14.03 15.76
N ALA A 29 -0.50 -15.16 15.89
CA ALA A 29 0.21 -15.81 14.79
C ALA A 29 -0.69 -16.03 13.55
N SER A 30 -1.94 -16.48 13.76
CA SER A 30 -2.88 -16.74 12.65
C SER A 30 -3.30 -15.45 11.93
N ASN A 31 -3.53 -14.37 12.67
CA ASN A 31 -3.91 -13.09 12.11
C ASN A 31 -2.75 -12.46 11.35
N VAL A 32 -1.52 -12.56 11.86
CA VAL A 32 -0.32 -12.10 11.14
C VAL A 32 -0.10 -12.90 9.86
N ASP A 33 -0.31 -14.22 9.89
CA ASP A 33 -0.27 -15.04 8.68
C ASP A 33 -1.29 -14.57 7.64
N ASN A 34 -2.52 -14.29 8.07
CA ASN A 34 -3.56 -13.78 7.19
C ASN A 34 -3.19 -12.41 6.59
N CYS A 35 -2.58 -11.50 7.36
CA CYS A 35 -2.05 -10.23 6.82
C CYS A 35 -1.03 -10.47 5.72
N MET A 36 -0.08 -11.36 5.94
CA MET A 36 0.93 -11.72 4.92
C MET A 36 0.31 -12.35 3.67
N ILE A 37 -0.69 -13.24 3.85
CA ILE A 37 -1.40 -13.88 2.73
C ILE A 37 -2.14 -12.83 1.89
N HIS A 38 -2.81 -11.87 2.53
CA HIS A 38 -3.48 -10.78 1.82
C HIS A 38 -2.49 -9.85 1.12
N ALA A 39 -1.43 -9.42 1.81
CA ALA A 39 -0.37 -8.59 1.22
C ALA A 39 0.30 -9.29 0.02
N LEU A 40 0.54 -10.59 0.11
CA LEU A 40 1.07 -11.38 -0.98
C LEU A 40 0.08 -11.49 -2.15
N SER A 41 -1.21 -11.66 -1.86
CA SER A 41 -2.26 -11.65 -2.88
C SER A 41 -2.31 -10.32 -3.62
N ASP A 42 -2.23 -9.20 -2.91
CA ASP A 42 -2.21 -7.85 -3.50
C ASP A 42 -0.96 -7.62 -4.35
N ALA A 43 0.19 -8.15 -3.91
CA ALA A 43 1.43 -8.06 -4.66
C ALA A 43 1.44 -8.97 -5.91
N LEU A 44 0.88 -10.18 -5.85
CA LEU A 44 0.99 -11.17 -6.91
C LEU A 44 -0.21 -11.26 -7.85
N ASN A 45 -1.40 -10.81 -7.44
CA ASN A 45 -2.63 -10.94 -8.24
C ASN A 45 -2.52 -10.34 -9.65
N GLN A 46 -1.77 -9.29 -9.83
CA GLN A 46 -1.53 -8.70 -11.15
C GLN A 46 -0.48 -9.49 -11.96
N GLY A 47 0.49 -10.12 -11.30
CA GLY A 47 1.49 -10.99 -11.92
C GLY A 47 0.97 -12.38 -12.24
N ALA A 48 0.16 -12.95 -11.34
CA ALA A 48 -0.40 -14.30 -11.47
C ALA A 48 -1.51 -14.42 -12.51
N ARG A 49 -2.20 -13.33 -12.86
CA ARG A 49 -3.15 -13.31 -13.98
C ARG A 49 -2.48 -13.51 -15.34
N ARG A 50 -1.17 -13.30 -15.44
CA ARG A 50 -0.38 -13.47 -16.67
C ARG A 50 0.37 -14.81 -16.77
N GLY A 51 0.32 -15.64 -15.74
CA GLY A 51 0.96 -16.95 -15.74
C GLY A 51 0.46 -17.79 -14.57
N SER A 52 0.17 -19.07 -14.84
CA SER A 52 -0.40 -20.04 -13.91
C SER A 52 0.55 -20.43 -12.76
N VAL A 53 1.06 -19.47 -11.99
CA VAL A 53 1.90 -19.74 -10.82
C VAL A 53 1.00 -20.28 -9.69
N LYS A 54 1.08 -21.60 -9.45
CA LYS A 54 0.45 -22.25 -8.29
C LYS A 54 1.22 -21.85 -7.02
N TYR A 55 0.90 -20.67 -6.45
CA TYR A 55 1.61 -20.15 -5.27
C TYR A 55 1.03 -20.62 -3.92
N LYS A 56 0.00 -21.49 -3.91
CA LYS A 56 -0.52 -22.04 -2.66
C LYS A 56 0.55 -22.68 -1.75
N PRO A 57 1.49 -23.51 -2.26
CA PRO A 57 2.58 -24.01 -1.44
C PRO A 57 3.50 -22.93 -0.88
N LEU A 58 3.65 -21.82 -1.64
CA LEU A 58 4.48 -20.68 -1.26
C LEU A 58 3.89 -19.91 -0.07
N LEU A 59 2.56 -19.87 0.07
CA LEU A 59 1.91 -19.16 1.18
C LEU A 59 2.37 -19.69 2.54
N SER A 60 2.35 -20.99 2.75
CA SER A 60 2.80 -21.60 4.00
C SER A 60 4.29 -21.34 4.27
N LEU A 61 5.11 -21.40 3.24
CA LEU A 61 6.54 -21.14 3.36
C LEU A 61 6.83 -19.67 3.72
N ILE A 62 6.13 -18.72 3.08
CA ILE A 62 6.28 -17.29 3.38
C ILE A 62 5.81 -17.02 4.81
N THR A 63 4.61 -17.47 5.19
CA THR A 63 4.10 -17.20 6.53
C THR A 63 5.00 -17.78 7.62
N SER A 64 5.47 -19.02 7.48
CA SER A 64 6.39 -19.61 8.45
C SER A 64 7.76 -18.89 8.51
N THR A 65 8.21 -18.32 7.40
CA THR A 65 9.51 -17.65 7.31
C THR A 65 9.50 -16.26 7.92
N PHE A 66 8.39 -15.51 7.78
CA PHE A 66 8.34 -14.08 8.14
C PHE A 66 7.51 -13.76 9.37
N ARG A 67 6.73 -14.72 9.90
CA ARG A 67 5.80 -14.50 11.01
C ARG A 67 6.45 -13.85 12.22
N SER A 68 7.60 -14.36 12.68
CA SER A 68 8.30 -13.80 13.84
C SER A 68 8.73 -12.36 13.59
N ASP A 69 9.29 -12.05 12.42
CA ASP A 69 9.76 -10.70 12.11
C ASP A 69 8.61 -9.67 12.22
N PHE A 70 7.44 -9.99 11.66
CA PHE A 70 6.30 -9.09 11.69
C PHE A 70 5.65 -8.99 13.08
N ILE A 71 5.54 -10.10 13.82
CA ILE A 71 5.03 -10.10 15.21
C ILE A 71 5.94 -9.25 16.10
N GLU A 72 7.25 -9.43 16.03
CA GLU A 72 8.22 -8.71 16.85
C GLU A 72 8.13 -7.20 16.65
N VAL A 73 7.91 -6.73 15.43
CA VAL A 73 7.71 -5.31 15.13
C VAL A 73 6.37 -4.82 15.65
N ALA A 74 5.29 -5.55 15.34
CA ALA A 74 3.94 -5.14 15.70
C ALA A 74 3.68 -5.13 17.22
N THR A 75 4.41 -5.94 17.99
CA THR A 75 4.33 -6.04 19.47
C THR A 75 5.43 -5.26 20.19
N ALA A 76 6.29 -4.53 19.47
CA ALA A 76 7.45 -3.81 19.98
C ALA A 76 8.49 -4.68 20.72
N VAL A 77 8.52 -5.98 20.49
CA VAL A 77 9.66 -6.84 20.86
C VAL A 77 10.91 -6.35 20.12
N LYS A 78 10.76 -6.10 18.81
CA LYS A 78 11.73 -5.36 18.01
C LYS A 78 11.31 -3.90 17.90
N LYS A 79 12.05 -3.00 18.56
CA LYS A 79 11.78 -1.56 18.52
C LYS A 79 12.31 -0.95 17.24
N ILE A 80 11.50 -0.10 16.62
CA ILE A 80 11.85 0.74 15.48
C ILE A 80 11.74 2.19 15.96
N THR A 81 12.86 2.83 16.24
CA THR A 81 12.92 4.15 16.84
C THR A 81 13.39 5.24 15.89
N THR A 82 13.98 4.83 14.76
CA THR A 82 14.49 5.73 13.72
C THR A 82 14.12 5.22 12.33
N LYS A 83 14.19 6.11 11.34
CA LYS A 83 14.07 5.76 9.91
C LYS A 83 15.11 4.70 9.53
N ALA A 84 16.36 4.84 10.00
CA ALA A 84 17.43 3.88 9.72
C ALA A 84 17.13 2.47 10.29
N ASP A 85 16.50 2.36 11.47
CA ASP A 85 16.07 1.06 12.00
C ASP A 85 15.07 0.38 11.06
N PHE A 86 14.10 1.15 10.55
CA PHE A 86 13.13 0.62 9.61
C PHE A 86 13.76 0.24 8.27
N GLU A 87 14.62 1.06 7.72
CA GLU A 87 15.31 0.78 6.45
C GLU A 87 16.18 -0.48 6.54
N ASN A 88 16.88 -0.67 7.65
CA ASN A 88 17.64 -1.90 7.92
C ASN A 88 16.72 -3.13 7.98
N LEU A 89 15.60 -3.04 8.71
CA LEU A 89 14.60 -4.10 8.76
C LEU A 89 14.02 -4.39 7.37
N PHE A 90 13.61 -3.35 6.65
CA PHE A 90 13.06 -3.48 5.30
C PHE A 90 14.04 -4.22 4.37
N ASN A 91 15.32 -3.85 4.40
CA ASN A 91 16.36 -4.50 3.61
C ASN A 91 16.56 -5.98 3.99
N GLN A 92 16.49 -6.31 5.28
CA GLN A 92 16.54 -7.70 5.75
C GLN A 92 15.35 -8.51 5.21
N LEU A 93 14.12 -7.99 5.37
CA LEU A 93 12.90 -8.64 4.89
C LEU A 93 12.90 -8.78 3.36
N LYS A 94 13.30 -7.73 2.63
CA LYS A 94 13.43 -7.73 1.17
C LYS A 94 14.39 -8.83 0.70
N ASN A 95 15.59 -8.87 1.23
CA ASN A 95 16.60 -9.84 0.83
C ASN A 95 16.14 -11.28 1.13
N LYS A 96 15.54 -11.49 2.30
CA LYS A 96 14.95 -12.77 2.70
C LYS A 96 13.83 -13.20 1.74
N PHE A 97 12.96 -12.26 1.33
CA PHE A 97 11.86 -12.53 0.40
C PHE A 97 12.37 -12.89 -1.00
N LEU A 98 13.27 -12.08 -1.55
CA LEU A 98 13.84 -12.32 -2.88
C LEU A 98 14.60 -13.65 -2.95
N SER A 99 15.40 -13.95 -1.92
CA SER A 99 16.14 -15.22 -1.81
C SER A 99 15.19 -16.43 -1.71
N LEU A 100 14.11 -16.29 -0.92
CA LEU A 100 13.10 -17.34 -0.79
C LEU A 100 12.42 -17.65 -2.13
N LEU A 101 12.04 -16.62 -2.89
CA LEU A 101 11.42 -16.81 -4.20
C LEU A 101 12.39 -17.42 -5.20
N ALA A 102 13.62 -16.94 -5.26
CA ALA A 102 14.64 -17.44 -6.18
C ALA A 102 14.98 -18.92 -5.91
N SER A 103 15.17 -19.30 -4.63
CA SER A 103 15.47 -20.69 -4.24
C SER A 103 14.33 -21.67 -4.50
N ASN A 104 13.10 -21.16 -4.65
CA ASN A 104 11.93 -21.98 -5.03
C ASN A 104 11.57 -21.90 -6.51
N GLY A 105 12.49 -21.42 -7.36
CA GLY A 105 12.30 -21.38 -8.82
C GLY A 105 11.34 -20.28 -9.31
N LEU A 106 10.97 -19.32 -8.44
CA LEU A 106 10.05 -18.23 -8.74
C LEU A 106 10.77 -16.94 -9.15
N THR A 107 11.78 -17.07 -10.00
CA THR A 107 12.66 -15.96 -10.41
C THR A 107 11.92 -14.79 -11.06
N VAL A 108 10.82 -15.05 -11.76
CA VAL A 108 9.97 -14.01 -12.39
C VAL A 108 9.31 -13.11 -11.32
N LEU A 109 9.02 -13.67 -10.14
CA LEU A 109 8.42 -12.96 -9.00
C LEU A 109 9.48 -12.43 -8.04
N SER A 110 10.74 -12.83 -8.19
CA SER A 110 11.86 -12.36 -7.38
C SER A 110 12.32 -10.97 -7.86
N LYS A 111 11.39 -10.00 -7.84
CA LYS A 111 11.62 -8.61 -8.21
C LYS A 111 11.40 -7.70 -7.03
N PHE A 112 12.17 -6.61 -6.98
CA PHE A 112 12.09 -5.60 -5.93
C PHE A 112 10.67 -5.05 -5.74
N GLY A 113 9.97 -4.71 -6.84
CA GLY A 113 8.60 -4.20 -6.80
C GLY A 113 7.62 -5.11 -6.05
N PHE A 114 7.73 -6.45 -6.19
CA PHE A 114 6.91 -7.39 -5.44
C PHE A 114 7.29 -7.44 -3.96
N ALA A 115 8.59 -7.41 -3.66
CA ALA A 115 9.08 -7.42 -2.27
C ALA A 115 8.60 -6.18 -1.50
N GLN A 116 8.75 -4.98 -2.09
CA GLN A 116 8.31 -3.74 -1.46
C GLN A 116 6.79 -3.77 -1.20
N LYS A 117 6.01 -4.24 -2.16
CA LYS A 117 4.55 -4.26 -1.99
C LYS A 117 4.14 -5.27 -0.92
N PHE A 118 4.71 -6.48 -0.91
CA PHE A 118 4.45 -7.48 0.12
C PHE A 118 4.76 -6.95 1.53
N ILE A 119 5.93 -6.36 1.73
CA ILE A 119 6.38 -5.89 3.04
C ILE A 119 5.51 -4.73 3.52
N ASN A 120 5.37 -3.69 2.70
CA ASN A 120 4.65 -2.48 3.10
C ASN A 120 3.14 -2.73 3.29
N MET A 121 2.54 -3.57 2.45
CA MET A 121 1.14 -3.98 2.62
C MET A 121 0.95 -4.84 3.87
N THR A 122 1.91 -5.70 4.24
CA THR A 122 1.82 -6.44 5.50
C THR A 122 1.81 -5.48 6.69
N PHE A 123 2.69 -4.47 6.73
CA PHE A 123 2.68 -3.45 7.78
C PHE A 123 1.37 -2.63 7.78
N LYS A 124 0.82 -2.30 6.61
CA LYS A 124 -0.49 -1.64 6.52
C LYS A 124 -1.60 -2.48 7.18
N TYR A 125 -1.66 -3.78 6.89
CA TYR A 125 -2.65 -4.66 7.52
C TYR A 125 -2.43 -4.77 9.03
N LEU A 126 -1.18 -4.85 9.49
CA LEU A 126 -0.85 -4.89 10.91
C LEU A 126 -1.23 -3.59 11.64
N TYR A 127 -1.10 -2.43 10.98
CA TYR A 127 -1.51 -1.14 11.53
C TYR A 127 -2.99 -1.10 11.95
N CYS A 128 -3.83 -1.91 11.33
CA CYS A 128 -5.26 -1.98 11.62
C CYS A 128 -5.60 -2.71 12.93
N PHE A 129 -4.66 -3.44 13.54
CA PHE A 129 -4.92 -4.13 14.82
C PHE A 129 -4.90 -3.14 15.97
N ASP A 130 -5.86 -3.33 16.91
CA ASP A 130 -6.01 -2.43 18.05
C ASP A 130 -4.84 -2.55 19.03
N ASP A 131 -4.26 -3.76 19.15
CA ASP A 131 -3.11 -4.08 20.00
C ASP A 131 -1.75 -3.95 19.27
N CYS A 132 -1.74 -3.47 18.02
CA CYS A 132 -0.51 -3.15 17.31
C CYS A 132 0.16 -1.89 17.87
N VAL A 133 1.46 -1.95 18.10
CA VAL A 133 2.26 -0.81 18.53
C VAL A 133 2.54 0.12 17.34
N LYS A 134 1.59 1.02 17.05
CA LYS A 134 1.60 1.90 15.87
C LYS A 134 2.84 2.80 15.80
N SER A 135 3.42 3.19 16.93
CA SER A 135 4.66 3.97 16.97
C SER A 135 5.86 3.27 16.31
N ASN A 136 5.89 1.93 16.29
CA ASN A 136 6.89 1.18 15.54
C ASN A 136 6.70 1.25 14.02
N LEU A 137 5.50 1.61 13.57
CA LEU A 137 5.13 1.64 12.15
C LEU A 137 5.20 3.06 11.56
N GLN A 138 5.54 4.07 12.34
CA GLN A 138 5.59 5.47 11.90
C GLN A 138 6.62 5.75 10.80
N PHE A 139 7.65 4.90 10.68
CA PHE A 139 8.70 5.01 9.66
C PHE A 139 8.46 4.09 8.45
N CYS A 140 7.35 3.34 8.43
CA CYS A 140 7.04 2.47 7.31
C CYS A 140 6.90 3.26 6.01
N HIS A 141 7.27 2.62 4.92
CA HIS A 141 7.18 3.22 3.60
C HIS A 141 5.76 3.18 3.05
N LEU A 142 5.46 4.12 2.16
CA LEU A 142 4.24 4.10 1.37
C LEU A 142 4.28 2.88 0.42
N PRO A 143 3.30 1.96 0.47
CA PRO A 143 3.20 0.91 -0.53
C PRO A 143 3.02 1.53 -1.92
N LEU A 144 3.92 1.23 -2.86
CA LEU A 144 3.78 1.73 -4.22
C LEU A 144 2.87 0.80 -5.02
N ASP A 145 1.67 1.26 -5.29
CA ASP A 145 0.70 0.65 -6.19
C ASP A 145 0.10 1.70 -7.13
N GLN A 146 -0.92 1.32 -7.91
CA GLN A 146 -1.46 2.23 -8.91
C GLN A 146 -2.02 3.52 -8.29
N TYR A 147 -2.74 3.45 -7.16
CA TYR A 147 -3.37 4.61 -6.53
C TYR A 147 -2.34 5.54 -5.90
N THR A 148 -1.38 5.00 -5.18
CA THR A 148 -0.31 5.79 -4.57
C THR A 148 0.64 6.38 -5.61
N ILE A 149 0.86 5.69 -6.73
CA ILE A 149 1.60 6.20 -7.89
C ILE A 149 0.85 7.37 -8.54
N ASP A 150 -0.46 7.26 -8.72
CA ASP A 150 -1.26 8.32 -9.32
C ASP A 150 -1.30 9.58 -8.43
N TRP A 151 -1.31 9.41 -7.12
CA TRP A 151 -1.08 10.48 -6.17
C TRP A 151 0.34 11.08 -6.32
N TYR A 152 1.38 10.24 -6.33
CA TYR A 152 2.76 10.69 -6.44
C TYR A 152 3.05 11.47 -7.73
N LYS A 153 2.43 11.11 -8.85
CA LYS A 153 2.53 11.88 -10.12
C LYS A 153 2.09 13.33 -9.97
N GLN A 154 1.18 13.64 -9.06
CA GLN A 154 0.65 14.98 -8.86
C GLN A 154 1.56 15.84 -7.99
N TYR A 155 2.16 15.25 -6.96
CA TYR A 155 2.86 15.98 -5.89
C TYR A 155 4.38 15.78 -5.88
N GLY A 156 4.88 14.70 -6.47
CA GLY A 156 6.29 14.34 -6.43
C GLY A 156 7.18 15.11 -7.39
N ASN A 157 8.48 14.92 -7.23
CA ASN A 157 9.53 15.54 -8.04
C ASN A 157 9.45 15.09 -9.51
N LYS A 158 9.41 16.07 -10.42
CA LYS A 158 9.27 15.82 -11.87
C LYS A 158 10.43 14.98 -12.46
N SER A 159 11.64 15.12 -11.94
CA SER A 159 12.80 14.34 -12.38
C SER A 159 12.63 12.85 -12.02
N ILE A 160 12.21 12.56 -10.79
CA ILE A 160 11.97 11.17 -10.34
C ILE A 160 10.77 10.57 -11.08
N ILE A 161 9.69 11.36 -11.25
CA ILE A 161 8.51 10.95 -12.02
C ILE A 161 8.90 10.59 -13.46
N SER A 162 9.82 11.31 -14.10
CA SER A 162 10.25 11.01 -15.47
C SER A 162 10.99 9.67 -15.57
N ARG A 163 11.80 9.31 -14.57
CA ARG A 163 12.44 7.98 -14.47
C ARG A 163 11.39 6.87 -14.30
N PHE A 164 10.40 7.12 -13.46
CA PHE A 164 9.30 6.16 -13.26
C PHE A 164 8.45 5.99 -14.53
N LYS A 165 8.27 7.05 -15.32
CA LYS A 165 7.62 6.98 -16.64
C LYS A 165 8.33 6.04 -17.59
N ALA A 166 9.66 5.94 -17.55
CA ALA A 166 10.45 5.06 -18.41
C ALA A 166 10.08 3.56 -18.23
N ILE A 167 9.57 3.17 -17.07
CA ILE A 167 9.03 1.82 -16.79
C ILE A 167 7.50 1.76 -16.86
N ASN A 168 6.86 2.71 -17.56
CA ASN A 168 5.41 2.81 -17.72
C ASN A 168 4.63 2.89 -16.40
N PHE A 169 5.21 3.49 -15.36
CA PHE A 169 4.65 3.55 -14.01
C PHE A 169 4.26 2.16 -13.45
N ALA A 170 4.92 1.11 -13.91
CA ALA A 170 4.65 -0.24 -13.45
C ALA A 170 5.39 -0.52 -12.14
N TRP A 171 4.68 -0.44 -11.01
CA TRP A 171 5.25 -0.67 -9.67
C TRP A 171 6.00 -2.01 -9.55
N ALA A 172 5.56 -3.05 -10.28
CA ALA A 172 6.23 -4.35 -10.29
C ALA A 172 7.61 -4.34 -10.96
N ASN A 173 7.92 -3.32 -11.76
CA ASN A 173 9.19 -3.15 -12.45
C ASN A 173 10.11 -2.10 -11.80
N ILE A 174 9.69 -1.53 -10.68
CA ILE A 174 10.53 -0.58 -9.93
C ILE A 174 11.78 -1.30 -9.41
N ASP A 175 12.93 -0.68 -9.61
CA ASP A 175 14.19 -1.13 -9.02
C ASP A 175 14.42 -0.50 -7.64
N GLU A 176 15.49 -0.91 -7.00
CA GLU A 176 15.80 -0.49 -5.64
C GLU A 176 16.11 1.01 -5.57
N ASP A 177 16.95 1.52 -6.49
CA ASP A 177 17.38 2.92 -6.48
C ASP A 177 16.21 3.87 -6.70
N LEU A 178 15.38 3.59 -7.70
CA LEU A 178 14.19 4.40 -7.97
C LEU A 178 13.18 4.34 -6.80
N TYR A 179 13.04 3.20 -6.15
CA TYR A 179 12.18 3.08 -4.98
C TYR A 179 12.64 3.97 -3.83
N TRP A 180 13.92 3.94 -3.50
CA TRP A 180 14.47 4.79 -2.43
C TRP A 180 14.31 6.27 -2.75
N ASP A 181 14.64 6.70 -3.98
CA ASP A 181 14.42 8.08 -4.42
C ASP A 181 12.96 8.52 -4.27
N ILE A 182 12.01 7.65 -4.62
CA ILE A 182 10.58 7.95 -4.45
C ILE A 182 10.22 8.07 -2.97
N GLN A 183 10.68 7.15 -2.10
CA GLN A 183 10.34 7.19 -0.68
C GLN A 183 10.94 8.42 0.04
N GLU A 184 12.14 8.84 -0.36
CA GLU A 184 12.78 10.07 0.15
C GLU A 184 12.03 11.32 -0.33
N ASP A 185 11.65 11.36 -1.62
CA ASP A 185 10.88 12.47 -2.16
C ASP A 185 9.49 12.57 -1.51
N ILE A 186 8.85 11.45 -1.22
CA ILE A 186 7.59 11.42 -0.45
C ILE A 186 7.78 12.06 0.93
N ASP A 187 8.87 11.75 1.64
CA ASP A 187 9.16 12.38 2.94
C ASP A 187 9.28 13.91 2.81
N LEU A 188 9.95 14.41 1.76
CA LEU A 188 10.06 15.84 1.46
C LEU A 188 8.72 16.48 1.12
N VAL A 189 7.95 15.82 0.27
CA VAL A 189 6.61 16.25 -0.15
C VAL A 189 5.67 16.38 1.05
N LEU A 190 5.65 15.39 1.93
CA LEU A 190 4.80 15.39 3.14
C LEU A 190 5.27 16.42 4.17
N SER A 191 6.59 16.59 4.36
CA SER A 191 7.14 17.61 5.29
C SER A 191 6.81 19.04 4.84
N GLY A 192 6.74 19.28 3.52
CA GLY A 192 6.24 20.54 2.95
C GLY A 192 4.75 20.76 3.19
N GLY A 193 4.03 19.71 3.52
CA GLY A 193 2.62 19.64 3.83
C GLY A 193 1.72 19.79 2.62
N ILE A 194 0.83 18.84 2.46
CA ILE A 194 -0.12 18.78 1.36
C ILE A 194 -1.54 18.90 1.88
N ASP A 195 -2.29 19.82 1.32
CA ASP A 195 -3.73 19.90 1.48
C ASP A 195 -4.38 19.05 0.37
N TYR A 196 -4.80 17.85 0.74
CA TYR A 196 -5.32 16.84 -0.18
C TYR A 196 -6.85 16.90 -0.25
N PRO A 197 -7.45 16.91 -1.46
CA PRO A 197 -8.90 16.93 -1.62
C PRO A 197 -9.50 15.57 -1.18
N ILE A 198 -10.53 15.65 -0.34
CA ILE A 198 -11.21 14.47 0.24
C ILE A 198 -12.64 14.29 -0.28
N ASN A 199 -13.05 15.08 -1.22
CA ASN A 199 -14.38 15.00 -1.81
C ASN A 199 -14.28 15.19 -3.33
N CYS A 200 -14.61 14.13 -4.10
CA CYS A 200 -14.56 14.16 -5.56
C CYS A 200 -15.57 15.14 -6.18
N LYS A 201 -16.66 15.49 -5.44
CA LYS A 201 -17.67 16.45 -5.89
C LYS A 201 -17.34 17.89 -5.50
N ASP A 202 -16.53 18.07 -4.47
CA ASP A 202 -16.13 19.38 -3.96
C ASP A 202 -14.63 19.38 -3.62
N PRO A 203 -13.76 19.66 -4.61
CA PRO A 203 -12.31 19.70 -4.41
C PRO A 203 -11.83 20.79 -3.43
N SER A 204 -12.71 21.71 -3.01
CA SER A 204 -12.37 22.71 -1.99
C SER A 204 -12.28 22.08 -0.58
N GLN A 205 -12.94 20.96 -0.36
CA GLN A 205 -12.84 20.20 0.87
C GLN A 205 -11.52 19.45 0.91
N LYS A 206 -10.60 19.95 1.72
CA LYS A 206 -9.25 19.42 1.82
C LYS A 206 -8.91 19.04 3.25
N VAL A 207 -7.99 18.11 3.39
CA VAL A 207 -7.36 17.74 4.67
C VAL A 207 -5.85 17.80 4.51
N ARG A 208 -5.16 18.24 5.56
CA ARG A 208 -3.71 18.18 5.62
C ARG A 208 -3.26 16.72 5.76
N LEU A 209 -2.48 16.21 4.80
CA LEU A 209 -1.95 14.85 4.92
C LEU A 209 -1.00 14.73 6.11
N PRO A 210 -1.02 13.60 6.86
CA PRO A 210 -0.07 13.32 7.92
C PRO A 210 1.34 13.07 7.37
N ASN A 211 2.35 13.09 8.24
CA ASN A 211 3.71 12.71 7.86
C ASN A 211 3.93 11.18 7.85
N ASN A 212 3.04 10.42 8.50
CA ASN A 212 3.11 8.97 8.53
C ASN A 212 2.61 8.40 7.19
N LYS A 213 3.49 7.75 6.45
CA LYS A 213 3.21 7.24 5.10
C LYS A 213 2.14 6.14 5.05
N ILE A 214 1.98 5.33 6.10
CA ILE A 214 0.88 4.36 6.18
C ILE A 214 -0.46 5.07 6.29
N GLU A 215 -0.54 6.13 7.11
CA GLU A 215 -1.76 6.92 7.27
C GLU A 215 -2.12 7.68 5.99
N VAL A 216 -1.11 8.23 5.29
CA VAL A 216 -1.30 8.80 3.95
C VAL A 216 -1.87 7.78 2.98
N GLU A 217 -1.39 6.54 3.04
CA GLU A 217 -1.86 5.50 2.14
C GLU A 217 -3.34 5.18 2.35
N PHE A 218 -3.83 5.11 3.59
CA PHE A 218 -5.27 4.92 3.83
C PHE A 218 -6.10 6.03 3.19
N ILE A 219 -5.72 7.30 3.38
CA ILE A 219 -6.44 8.44 2.80
C ILE A 219 -6.40 8.41 1.28
N VAL A 220 -5.20 8.28 0.70
CA VAL A 220 -5.00 8.34 -0.75
C VAL A 220 -5.70 7.17 -1.44
N TRP A 221 -5.54 5.95 -0.93
CA TRP A 221 -6.11 4.75 -1.54
C TRP A 221 -7.63 4.80 -1.55
N MET A 222 -8.25 5.18 -0.43
CA MET A 222 -9.71 5.27 -0.31
C MET A 222 -10.27 6.36 -1.22
N GLN A 223 -9.66 7.55 -1.23
CA GLN A 223 -10.12 8.65 -2.09
C GLN A 223 -9.98 8.32 -3.58
N GLN A 224 -8.91 7.65 -3.99
CA GLN A 224 -8.76 7.20 -5.37
C GLN A 224 -9.79 6.15 -5.75
N GLN A 225 -10.12 5.21 -4.86
CA GLN A 225 -11.20 4.26 -5.09
C GLN A 225 -12.57 4.94 -5.26
N LEU A 226 -12.89 5.92 -4.40
CA LEU A 226 -14.13 6.67 -4.49
C LEU A 226 -14.22 7.45 -5.81
N ASN A 227 -13.10 8.08 -6.23
CA ASN A 227 -13.01 8.77 -7.52
C ASN A 227 -13.25 7.80 -8.69
N ASP A 228 -12.65 6.61 -8.67
CA ASP A 228 -12.85 5.59 -9.69
C ASP A 228 -14.31 5.13 -9.78
N VAL A 229 -14.96 4.88 -8.63
CA VAL A 229 -16.37 4.48 -8.58
C VAL A 229 -17.28 5.61 -9.10
N TYR A 230 -17.00 6.84 -8.69
CA TYR A 230 -17.73 8.02 -9.13
C TYR A 230 -17.63 8.22 -10.65
N ASN A 231 -16.41 8.21 -11.20
CA ASN A 231 -16.17 8.39 -12.63
C ASN A 231 -16.78 7.27 -13.48
N LYS A 232 -16.70 6.02 -13.02
CA LYS A 232 -17.37 4.88 -13.69
C LYS A 232 -18.90 5.01 -13.68
N SER A 233 -19.46 5.56 -12.61
CA SER A 233 -20.90 5.79 -12.50
C SER A 233 -21.36 6.91 -13.43
N LEU A 234 -20.59 8.00 -13.52
CA LEU A 234 -20.84 9.10 -14.46
C LEU A 234 -20.77 8.61 -15.91
N SER A 235 -19.73 7.84 -16.26
CA SER A 235 -19.61 7.29 -17.62
C SER A 235 -20.79 6.43 -18.00
N LYS A 236 -21.25 5.54 -17.10
CA LYS A 236 -22.44 4.71 -17.33
C LYS A 236 -23.73 5.55 -17.49
N LEU A 237 -23.86 6.63 -16.70
CA LEU A 237 -25.00 7.52 -16.80
C LEU A 237 -24.98 8.25 -18.13
N LYS A 238 -23.82 8.74 -18.57
CA LYS A 238 -23.64 9.37 -19.88
C LYS A 238 -24.00 8.41 -21.01
N ASP A 239 -23.44 7.19 -21.02
CA ASP A 239 -23.78 6.14 -22.01
C ASP A 239 -25.29 5.85 -22.04
N TYR A 240 -25.97 5.93 -20.89
CA TYR A 240 -27.41 5.76 -20.80
C TYR A 240 -28.17 6.93 -21.44
N TYR A 241 -27.81 8.18 -21.18
CA TYR A 241 -28.40 9.37 -21.79
C TYR A 241 -28.18 9.41 -23.31
N ASP A 242 -26.96 9.08 -23.76
CA ASP A 242 -26.65 9.00 -25.19
C ASP A 242 -27.56 8.00 -25.91
N ARG A 243 -27.83 6.82 -25.29
CA ARG A 243 -28.76 5.81 -25.85
C ARG A 243 -30.20 6.29 -25.90
N LEU A 244 -30.61 7.17 -25.03
CA LEU A 244 -31.95 7.74 -24.98
C LEU A 244 -32.10 9.00 -25.84
N GLY A 245 -31.01 9.49 -26.44
CA GLY A 245 -31.00 10.75 -27.21
C GLY A 245 -31.27 11.98 -26.35
N ILE A 246 -30.96 11.93 -25.05
CA ILE A 246 -31.14 13.03 -24.12
C ILE A 246 -29.82 13.81 -24.07
N GLU A 247 -29.84 15.07 -24.49
CA GLU A 247 -28.70 15.97 -24.32
C GLU A 247 -28.46 16.24 -22.81
N GLU A 248 -27.19 16.28 -22.39
CA GLU A 248 -26.80 16.60 -21.01
C GLU A 248 -27.38 17.98 -20.62
N ILE A 249 -28.03 18.05 -19.45
CA ILE A 249 -28.49 19.29 -18.81
C ILE A 249 -27.32 19.96 -18.09
#